data_ac7bef65ba6b777a5aed79e74184fb14
#
_entry.id   ac7bef65ba6b777a5aed79e74184fb14
#
_cell.length_a   1.000
_cell.length_b   1.000
_cell.length_c   1.000
_cell.angle_alpha   90.00
_cell.angle_beta   90.00
_cell.angle_gamma   90.00
#
_symmetry.space_group_name_H-M   'P 1'
#
loop_
_entity.id
_entity.type
_entity.pdbx_description
1 polymer ?
#
loop_
_entity_poly.entity_id
_entity_poly.type
_entity_poly.pdbx_seq_one_letter_code
_entity_poly.pdbx_strand_id
1 'polypeptide(L)'
;MKTHGVKRIWANPFYLRIKKHFCPICNEQLNPIKVSKLVNSASKEAKEYDFSSSDGYMLGNIKFIWSEFRCKSCNKDYTVSEIKEMEKRK
;
A
#
# COMPACT_ATOMS: atom_id res chain seq x y z
N MET A 1 -17.21 -11.77 5.30
CA MET A 1 -16.97 -11.04 6.56
C MET A 1 -17.47 -9.62 6.45
N LYS A 2 -18.08 -9.13 7.54
CA LYS A 2 -18.48 -7.73 7.59
C LYS A 2 -17.28 -6.89 8.07
N THR A 3 -17.09 -5.74 7.43
CA THR A 3 -16.04 -4.81 7.82
C THR A 3 -16.51 -4.00 9.03
N HIS A 4 -15.73 -4.03 10.14
CA HIS A 4 -16.02 -3.25 11.34
C HIS A 4 -15.40 -1.87 11.31
N GLY A 5 -14.42 -1.65 10.46
CA GLY A 5 -13.77 -0.35 10.32
C GLY A 5 -12.91 -0.30 9.08
N VAL A 6 -12.48 0.91 8.73
CA VAL A 6 -11.63 1.17 7.57
C VAL A 6 -10.44 1.99 8.01
N LYS A 7 -9.24 1.58 7.62
CA LYS A 7 -8.01 2.33 7.89
C LYS A 7 -7.27 2.60 6.59
N ARG A 8 -7.02 3.87 6.31
CA ARG A 8 -6.21 4.28 5.17
C ARG A 8 -4.76 4.40 5.60
N ILE A 9 -3.88 3.73 4.87
CA ILE A 9 -2.44 3.78 5.14
C ILE A 9 -1.84 4.89 4.28
N TRP A 10 -1.44 5.98 4.92
CA TRP A 10 -0.82 7.12 4.25
C TRP A 10 0.70 6.94 4.22
N ALA A 11 1.14 5.91 3.52
CA ALA A 11 2.57 5.59 3.42
C ALA A 11 3.25 6.31 2.25
N ASN A 12 2.50 7.12 1.49
CA ASN A 12 3.03 7.80 0.31
C ASN A 12 3.58 9.18 0.68
N PRO A 13 4.90 9.38 0.69
CA PRO A 13 5.45 10.73 0.78
C PRO A 13 4.92 11.60 -0.34
N PHE A 14 4.81 12.89 -0.09
CA PHE A 14 4.26 13.83 -1.06
C PHE A 14 4.95 13.75 -2.43
N TYR A 15 6.28 13.58 -2.45
CA TYR A 15 7.02 13.50 -3.70
C TYR A 15 6.64 12.28 -4.56
N LEU A 16 6.17 11.20 -3.95
CA LEU A 16 5.73 10.02 -4.70
C LEU A 16 4.44 10.27 -5.49
N ARG A 17 3.67 11.27 -5.08
CA ARG A 17 2.41 11.62 -5.77
C ARG A 17 2.65 12.48 -7.01
N ILE A 18 3.66 13.35 -6.96
CA ILE A 18 3.93 14.31 -8.03
C ILE A 18 5.04 13.86 -8.96
N LYS A 19 5.92 12.97 -8.50
CA LYS A 19 7.02 12.45 -9.31
C LYS A 19 6.56 11.25 -10.13
N LYS A 20 6.97 11.21 -11.39
CA LYS A 20 6.71 10.05 -12.25
C LYS A 20 7.66 8.92 -11.90
N HIS A 21 7.12 7.70 -11.81
CA HIS A 21 7.90 6.51 -11.51
C HIS A 21 7.85 5.57 -12.71
N PHE A 22 8.97 4.88 -12.97
CA PHE A 22 9.13 4.02 -14.12
C PHE A 22 9.52 2.61 -13.73
N CYS A 23 9.02 1.63 -14.48
CA CYS A 23 9.34 0.23 -14.27
C CYS A 23 10.83 -0.02 -14.55
N PRO A 24 11.57 -0.72 -13.65
CA PRO A 24 12.98 -1.01 -13.88
C PRO A 24 13.21 -2.04 -14.97
N ILE A 25 12.19 -2.76 -15.40
CA ILE A 25 12.31 -3.81 -16.41
C ILE A 25 12.06 -3.27 -17.81
N CYS A 26 10.90 -2.62 -18.02
CA CYS A 26 10.49 -2.16 -19.34
C CYS A 26 10.52 -0.64 -19.51
N ASN A 27 10.83 0.09 -18.44
CA ASN A 27 10.90 1.55 -18.40
C ASN A 27 9.59 2.26 -18.76
N GLU A 28 8.46 1.58 -18.62
CA GLU A 28 7.16 2.21 -18.77
C GLU A 28 6.74 2.96 -17.50
N GLN A 29 5.96 4.01 -17.66
CA GLN A 29 5.47 4.78 -16.51
C GLN A 29 4.52 3.92 -15.68
N LEU A 30 4.78 3.88 -14.36
CA LEU A 30 3.94 3.18 -13.42
C LEU A 30 2.68 3.99 -13.12
N ASN A 31 1.55 3.31 -12.98
CA ASN A 31 0.27 3.93 -12.68
C ASN A 31 -0.15 3.61 -11.25
N PRO A 32 -0.63 4.60 -10.48
CA PRO A 32 -1.10 4.33 -9.12
C PRO A 32 -2.40 3.52 -9.14
N ILE A 33 -2.47 2.52 -8.28
CA ILE A 33 -3.67 1.72 -8.06
C ILE A 33 -4.04 1.71 -6.58
N LYS A 34 -5.32 1.61 -6.30
CA LYS A 34 -5.79 1.49 -4.93
C LYS A 34 -5.92 0.01 -4.57
N VAL A 35 -5.30 -0.38 -3.47
CA VAL A 35 -5.35 -1.75 -2.97
C VAL A 35 -6.05 -1.75 -1.61
N SER A 36 -6.87 -2.77 -1.38
CA SER A 36 -7.50 -2.94 -0.08
C SER A 36 -7.43 -4.39 0.36
N LYS A 37 -7.39 -4.61 1.66
CA LYS A 37 -7.39 -5.95 2.24
C LYS A 37 -8.13 -5.93 3.56
N LEU A 38 -8.97 -6.95 3.77
CA LEU A 38 -9.68 -7.12 5.03
C LEU A 38 -8.84 -8.01 5.94
N VAL A 39 -8.50 -7.50 7.13
CA VAL A 39 -7.68 -8.21 8.11
C VAL A 39 -8.40 -8.21 9.45
N ASN A 40 -8.48 -9.37 10.10
CA ASN A 40 -9.05 -9.49 11.43
C ASN A 40 -7.95 -9.24 12.47
N SER A 41 -8.26 -8.44 13.49
CA SER A 41 -7.29 -8.06 14.53
C SER A 41 -6.78 -9.26 15.35
N ALA A 42 -7.51 -10.35 15.37
CA ALA A 42 -7.11 -11.58 16.07
C ALA A 42 -6.35 -12.56 15.18
N SER A 43 -6.17 -12.25 13.89
CA SER A 43 -5.50 -13.14 12.95
C SER A 43 -3.97 -13.02 13.07
N LYS A 44 -3.26 -14.01 12.53
CA LYS A 44 -1.79 -13.95 12.48
C LYS A 44 -1.29 -12.81 11.60
N GLU A 45 -2.04 -12.48 10.55
CA GLU A 45 -1.70 -11.39 9.65
C GLU A 45 -1.74 -10.02 10.35
N ALA A 46 -2.50 -9.90 11.43
CA ALA A 46 -2.64 -8.64 12.16
C ALA A 46 -1.31 -8.06 12.63
N LYS A 47 -0.31 -8.92 12.84
CA LYS A 47 1.02 -8.48 13.28
C LYS A 47 1.72 -7.59 12.24
N GLU A 48 1.36 -7.76 10.96
CA GLU A 48 1.97 -7.00 9.86
C GLU A 48 1.24 -5.67 9.58
N TYR A 49 0.11 -5.45 10.27
CA TYR A 49 -0.72 -4.27 10.05
C TYR A 49 -0.83 -3.45 11.33
N ASP A 50 -0.94 -2.15 11.17
CA ASP A 50 -1.09 -1.22 12.28
C ASP A 50 -2.56 -0.97 12.55
N PHE A 51 -3.08 -1.53 13.62
CA PHE A 51 -4.46 -1.38 14.05
C PHE A 51 -4.68 -0.16 14.95
N SER A 52 -3.65 0.65 15.18
CA SER A 52 -3.78 1.83 16.03
C SER A 52 -4.70 2.87 15.38
N SER A 53 -5.42 3.59 16.22
CA SER A 53 -6.28 4.69 15.80
C SER A 53 -6.10 5.86 16.77
N SER A 54 -6.71 7.00 16.47
CA SER A 54 -6.63 8.17 17.33
C SER A 54 -7.18 7.89 18.73
N ASP A 55 -8.11 6.94 18.86
CA ASP A 55 -8.78 6.60 20.12
C ASP A 55 -8.29 5.30 20.75
N GLY A 56 -7.21 4.69 20.21
CA GLY A 56 -6.67 3.42 20.69
C GLY A 56 -6.45 2.42 19.59
N TYR A 57 -7.02 1.21 19.73
CA TYR A 57 -6.88 0.15 18.73
C TYR A 57 -8.20 -0.19 18.07
N MET A 58 -8.15 -0.48 16.78
CA MET A 58 -9.28 -1.00 16.03
C MET A 58 -9.36 -2.50 16.23
N LEU A 59 -10.54 -3.02 16.58
CA LEU A 59 -10.77 -4.45 16.81
C LEU A 59 -11.73 -5.01 15.77
N GLY A 60 -11.59 -6.31 15.48
CA GLY A 60 -12.44 -7.02 14.55
C GLY A 60 -11.91 -7.00 13.13
N ASN A 61 -12.82 -7.01 12.15
CA ASN A 61 -12.45 -7.02 10.73
C ASN A 61 -12.24 -5.60 10.23
N ILE A 62 -11.00 -5.27 9.90
CA ILE A 62 -10.64 -3.92 9.47
C ILE A 62 -10.20 -3.96 8.01
N LYS A 63 -10.76 -3.08 7.21
CA LYS A 63 -10.37 -2.92 5.82
C LYS A 63 -9.23 -1.91 5.73
N PHE A 64 -8.06 -2.40 5.32
CA PHE A 64 -6.89 -1.55 5.09
C PHE A 64 -6.84 -1.13 3.63
N ILE A 65 -6.60 0.16 3.40
CA ILE A 65 -6.57 0.74 2.06
C ILE A 65 -5.23 1.48 1.89
N TRP A 66 -4.53 1.17 0.79
CA TRP A 66 -3.27 1.85 0.47
C TRP A 66 -3.11 1.94 -1.04
N SER A 67 -2.05 2.62 -1.48
CA SER A 67 -1.75 2.76 -2.90
C SER A 67 -0.51 1.96 -3.27
N GLU A 68 -0.54 1.33 -4.43
CA GLU A 68 0.60 0.68 -5.05
C GLU A 68 0.73 1.21 -6.48
N PHE A 69 1.77 0.82 -7.17
CA PHE A 69 1.99 1.22 -8.56
C PHE A 69 2.04 -0.01 -9.45
N ARG A 70 1.40 0.08 -10.61
CA ARG A 70 1.32 -1.04 -11.54
C ARG A 70 1.99 -0.71 -12.86
N CYS A 71 2.79 -1.64 -13.38
CA CYS A 71 3.30 -1.61 -14.73
C CYS A 71 2.37 -2.41 -15.63
N LYS A 72 1.77 -1.76 -16.62
CA LYS A 72 0.84 -2.41 -17.54
C LYS A 72 1.52 -3.44 -18.44
N SER A 73 2.73 -3.13 -18.90
CA SER A 73 3.47 -4.03 -19.80
C SER A 73 3.96 -5.30 -19.12
N CYS A 74 4.47 -5.17 -17.89
CA CYS A 74 4.97 -6.31 -17.13
C CYS A 74 3.89 -6.99 -16.30
N ASN A 75 2.74 -6.37 -16.17
CA ASN A 75 1.64 -6.82 -15.31
C ASN A 75 2.11 -7.10 -13.88
N LYS A 76 2.95 -6.20 -13.37
CA LYS A 76 3.56 -6.33 -12.05
C LYS A 76 3.24 -5.11 -11.19
N ASP A 77 2.96 -5.36 -9.91
CA ASP A 77 2.66 -4.31 -8.94
C ASP A 77 3.88 -4.04 -8.07
N TYR A 78 4.12 -2.76 -7.78
CA TYR A 78 5.21 -2.33 -6.90
C TYR A 78 4.64 -1.58 -5.70
N THR A 79 5.11 -1.91 -4.52
CA THR A 79 4.75 -1.19 -3.31
C THR A 79 5.54 0.11 -3.23
N VAL A 80 5.08 1.04 -2.37
CA VAL A 80 5.79 2.30 -2.14
C VAL A 80 7.21 2.03 -1.63
N SER A 81 7.37 1.04 -0.76
CA SER A 81 8.70 0.65 -0.25
C SER A 81 9.63 0.18 -1.35
N GLU A 82 9.11 -0.63 -2.27
CA GLU A 82 9.90 -1.12 -3.42
C GLU A 82 10.34 0.04 -4.32
N ILE A 83 9.44 1.00 -4.57
CA ILE A 83 9.76 2.17 -5.39
C ILE A 83 10.85 3.01 -4.75
N LYS A 84 10.77 3.24 -3.44
CA LYS A 84 11.81 3.96 -2.71
C LYS A 84 13.17 3.28 -2.82
N GLU A 85 13.19 1.95 -2.69
CA GLU A 85 14.42 1.16 -2.83
C GLU A 85 15.02 1.28 -4.22
N MET A 86 14.19 1.18 -5.25
CA MET A 86 14.66 1.30 -6.64
C MET A 86 15.25 2.69 -6.92
N GLU A 87 14.65 3.73 -6.38
CA GLU A 87 15.12 5.12 -6.59
C GLU A 87 16.40 5.42 -5.83
N LYS A 88 16.62 4.80 -4.67
CA LYS A 88 17.85 4.95 -3.92
C LYS A 88 19.06 4.36 -4.62
N ARG A 89 18.84 3.34 -5.44
CA ARG A 89 19.93 2.63 -6.14
C ARG A 89 20.42 3.36 -7.40
N LYS A 90 19.73 4.40 -7.80
CA LYS A 90 20.14 5.18 -8.97
C LYS A 90 21.12 6.29 -8.61
#